data_bf40cc61ae2410bace0ef2e4a48c2795
#
_entry.id   bf40cc61ae2410bace0ef2e4a48c2795
#
_cell.length_a   1.000
_cell.length_b   1.000
_cell.length_c   1.000
_cell.angle_alpha   90.00
_cell.angle_beta   90.00
_cell.angle_gamma   90.00
#
_symmetry.space_group_name_H-M   'P 1'
#
loop_
_entity.id
_entity.type
_entity.pdbx_description
1 polymer ?
#
loop_
_entity_poly.entity_id
_entity_poly.type
_entity_poly.pdbx_seq_one_letter_code
_entity_poly.pdbx_strand_id
1 'polypeptide(L)'
;LYELFEDFMDDPANQDFSMDNGLVCRWLTGQAKISPKISAYYSKPSNQKKLAETIHQNLLPLMSDCNMAMQDIYTLFIQDDTISDAKKKNLASLYKPASSRLLFLAKLISSGMERQFIKRDTKNQKLLAGGALSPIVLDYIMDSEVPKPCRHFIGRDKELEELYTMLEENRHVFLCGIAGIGKSELAKAYAKHYKKHYTNILYVEYTGDLHQDITDMDFIDDPPEISEQERFQRHNRFLRSLKSDTLLIIDNFNVTATQDSFLSVVLKYRCQILFTTRSKLDEYCTLPLKEIEDMNALFQLASAFYSVSYTHLRAHETGAYL
;
A
#
# COMPACT_ATOMS: atom_id res chain seq x y z
N LEU A 1 9.65 -14.90 6.60
CA LEU A 1 10.23 -13.54 6.49
C LEU A 1 10.39 -12.86 7.85
N TYR A 2 9.43 -13.02 8.77
CA TYR A 2 9.56 -12.53 10.13
C TYR A 2 10.87 -13.03 10.77
N GLU A 3 11.11 -14.30 10.70
CA GLU A 3 12.32 -14.96 11.20
C GLU A 3 13.62 -14.47 10.53
N LEU A 4 13.54 -14.00 9.25
CA LEU A 4 14.72 -13.41 8.57
C LEU A 4 15.18 -12.09 9.20
N PHE A 5 14.31 -11.39 9.91
CA PHE A 5 14.61 -10.11 10.53
C PHE A 5 14.64 -10.17 12.06
N GLU A 6 14.67 -11.36 12.65
CA GLU A 6 14.70 -11.59 14.10
C GLU A 6 15.91 -10.88 14.74
N ASP A 7 17.10 -11.06 14.18
CA ASP A 7 18.32 -10.37 14.64
C ASP A 7 18.21 -8.84 14.66
N PHE A 8 17.43 -8.28 13.73
CA PHE A 8 17.17 -6.83 13.71
C PHE A 8 16.24 -6.40 14.84
N MET A 9 15.22 -7.20 15.13
CA MET A 9 14.25 -6.89 16.19
C MET A 9 14.81 -7.13 17.59
N ASP A 10 15.71 -8.09 17.74
CA ASP A 10 16.37 -8.39 19.01
C ASP A 10 17.49 -7.39 19.36
N ASP A 11 17.89 -6.54 18.40
CA ASP A 11 18.87 -5.50 18.68
C ASP A 11 18.24 -4.40 19.56
N PRO A 12 18.83 -4.10 20.73
CA PRO A 12 18.33 -3.06 21.66
C PRO A 12 18.12 -1.67 21.01
N ALA A 13 18.87 -1.36 19.94
CA ALA A 13 18.72 -0.11 19.20
C ALA A 13 17.44 -0.05 18.35
N ASN A 14 16.72 -1.16 18.19
CA ASN A 14 15.54 -1.27 17.35
C ASN A 14 14.27 -1.66 18.14
N GLN A 15 14.28 -1.57 19.46
CA GLN A 15 13.15 -1.95 20.32
C GLN A 15 11.85 -1.21 20.00
N ASP A 16 11.94 -0.02 19.40
CA ASP A 16 10.77 0.77 18.96
C ASP A 16 10.14 0.25 17.65
N PHE A 17 10.79 -0.71 16.98
CA PHE A 17 10.32 -1.22 15.71
C PHE A 17 9.39 -2.42 15.92
N SER A 18 8.15 -2.28 15.50
CA SER A 18 7.19 -3.39 15.52
C SER A 18 7.01 -3.96 14.12
N MET A 19 7.13 -5.26 14.00
CA MET A 19 6.87 -6.01 12.76
C MET A 19 5.69 -6.94 12.99
N ASP A 20 4.61 -6.74 12.23
CA ASP A 20 3.45 -7.62 12.24
C ASP A 20 3.32 -8.38 10.90
N ASN A 21 2.47 -9.38 10.89
CA ASN A 21 2.20 -10.16 9.68
C ASN A 21 1.63 -9.31 8.55
N GLY A 22 0.90 -8.24 8.86
CA GLY A 22 0.34 -7.32 7.88
C GLY A 22 1.43 -6.52 7.17
N LEU A 23 2.43 -6.03 7.91
CA LEU A 23 3.60 -5.34 7.35
C LEU A 23 4.42 -6.28 6.46
N VAL A 24 4.65 -7.52 6.92
CA VAL A 24 5.36 -8.54 6.13
C VAL A 24 4.60 -8.86 4.83
N CYS A 25 3.28 -9.02 4.89
CA CYS A 25 2.46 -9.24 3.70
C CYS A 25 2.51 -8.05 2.73
N ARG A 26 2.50 -6.81 3.23
CA ARG A 26 2.65 -5.62 2.39
C ARG A 26 4.02 -5.54 1.70
N TRP A 27 5.09 -5.95 2.37
CA TRP A 27 6.42 -6.06 1.73
C TRP A 27 6.46 -7.11 0.63
N LEU A 28 5.87 -8.29 0.88
CA LEU A 28 5.81 -9.39 -0.09
C LEU A 28 4.98 -9.06 -1.33
N THR A 29 3.91 -8.31 -1.15
CA THR A 29 3.01 -7.89 -2.24
C THR A 29 3.47 -6.61 -2.94
N GLY A 30 4.57 -5.99 -2.46
CA GLY A 30 5.06 -4.71 -2.97
C GLY A 30 4.20 -3.51 -2.56
N GLN A 31 3.26 -3.70 -1.62
CA GLN A 31 2.38 -2.64 -1.11
C GLN A 31 3.08 -1.71 -0.12
N ALA A 32 4.14 -2.15 0.51
CA ALA A 32 5.00 -1.31 1.33
C ALA A 32 6.48 -1.58 1.00
N LYS A 33 7.33 -0.59 1.26
CA LYS A 33 8.78 -0.71 1.10
C LYS A 33 9.40 -1.15 2.43
N ILE A 34 10.49 -1.89 2.33
CA ILE A 34 11.26 -2.29 3.51
C ILE A 34 11.83 -1.04 4.18
N SER A 35 11.69 -0.96 5.50
CA SER A 35 12.14 0.17 6.31
C SER A 35 13.61 0.52 6.06
N PRO A 36 13.97 1.81 5.94
CA PRO A 36 15.35 2.26 5.88
C PRO A 36 16.21 1.80 7.06
N LYS A 37 15.63 1.65 8.26
CA LYS A 37 16.33 1.11 9.44
C LYS A 37 16.81 -0.32 9.19
N ILE A 38 15.96 -1.18 8.62
CA ILE A 38 16.32 -2.57 8.27
C ILE A 38 17.42 -2.59 7.21
N SER A 39 17.26 -1.78 6.16
CA SER A 39 18.26 -1.69 5.09
C SER A 39 19.62 -1.25 5.62
N ALA A 40 19.68 -0.21 6.47
CA ALA A 40 20.90 0.27 7.10
C ALA A 40 21.52 -0.78 8.06
N TYR A 41 20.70 -1.53 8.77
CA TYR A 41 21.17 -2.60 9.67
C TYR A 41 21.87 -3.70 8.87
N TYR A 42 21.27 -4.20 7.80
CA TYR A 42 21.83 -5.29 6.99
C TYR A 42 22.87 -4.83 5.94
N SER A 43 23.15 -3.54 5.83
CA SER A 43 24.31 -3.06 5.06
C SER A 43 25.65 -3.29 5.79
N LYS A 44 25.63 -3.52 7.12
CA LYS A 44 26.82 -3.83 7.91
C LYS A 44 27.30 -5.27 7.67
N PRO A 45 28.61 -5.50 7.42
CA PRO A 45 29.12 -6.85 7.14
C PRO A 45 28.85 -7.89 8.23
N SER A 46 28.90 -7.49 9.52
CA SER A 46 28.57 -8.36 10.65
C SER A 46 27.12 -8.87 10.59
N ASN A 47 26.18 -7.99 10.26
CA ASN A 47 24.77 -8.30 10.23
C ASN A 47 24.40 -9.08 8.96
N GLN A 48 25.13 -8.88 7.86
CA GLN A 48 25.01 -9.73 6.66
C GLN A 48 25.41 -11.18 6.93
N LYS A 49 26.39 -11.40 7.81
CA LYS A 49 26.77 -12.77 8.23
C LYS A 49 25.66 -13.43 9.02
N LYS A 50 25.07 -12.71 9.98
CA LYS A 50 23.90 -13.18 10.73
C LYS A 50 22.72 -13.48 9.80
N LEU A 51 22.40 -12.59 8.88
CA LEU A 51 21.36 -12.83 7.87
C LEU A 51 21.63 -14.09 7.05
N ALA A 52 22.89 -14.38 6.70
CA ALA A 52 23.25 -15.61 6.00
C ALA A 52 23.00 -16.86 6.85
N GLU A 53 23.25 -16.79 8.15
CA GLU A 53 22.95 -17.86 9.10
C GLU A 53 21.45 -18.11 9.21
N THR A 54 20.65 -17.05 9.34
CA THR A 54 19.18 -17.13 9.38
C THR A 54 18.58 -17.66 8.07
N ILE A 55 19.14 -17.28 6.92
CA ILE A 55 18.75 -17.84 5.61
C ILE A 55 19.00 -19.36 5.59
N HIS A 56 20.12 -19.80 6.13
CA HIS A 56 20.43 -21.23 6.20
C HIS A 56 19.41 -22.01 7.04
N GLN A 57 19.02 -21.46 8.16
CA GLN A 57 18.12 -22.12 9.12
C GLN A 57 16.66 -22.11 8.64
N ASN A 58 16.18 -20.99 8.09
CA ASN A 58 14.75 -20.75 7.89
C ASN A 58 14.34 -20.69 6.40
N LEU A 59 15.17 -20.11 5.53
CA LEU A 59 14.78 -19.91 4.13
C LEU A 59 15.10 -21.12 3.24
N LEU A 60 16.25 -21.78 3.43
CA LEU A 60 16.63 -22.91 2.59
C LEU A 60 15.70 -24.11 2.70
N PRO A 61 15.19 -24.50 3.89
CA PRO A 61 14.16 -25.53 3.98
C PRO A 61 12.91 -25.20 3.19
N LEU A 62 12.41 -23.96 3.32
CA LEU A 62 11.23 -23.49 2.57
C LEU A 62 11.44 -23.48 1.06
N MET A 63 12.64 -23.12 0.59
CA MET A 63 12.98 -23.18 -0.83
C MET A 63 12.96 -24.62 -1.35
N SER A 64 13.47 -25.56 -0.58
CA SER A 64 13.46 -26.99 -0.91
C SER A 64 12.02 -27.52 -1.01
N ASP A 65 11.16 -27.16 -0.06
CA ASP A 65 9.75 -27.55 -0.04
C ASP A 65 8.98 -26.98 -1.26
N CYS A 66 9.39 -25.82 -1.75
CA CYS A 66 8.82 -25.20 -2.96
C CYS A 66 9.50 -25.66 -4.28
N ASN A 67 10.39 -26.64 -4.25
CA ASN A 67 11.23 -27.07 -5.38
C ASN A 67 12.03 -25.91 -6.02
N MET A 68 12.39 -24.90 -5.24
CA MET A 68 13.15 -23.75 -5.69
C MET A 68 14.64 -24.00 -5.45
N ALA A 69 15.44 -24.02 -6.50
CA ALA A 69 16.87 -24.16 -6.40
C ALA A 69 17.59 -22.81 -6.31
N MET A 70 18.70 -22.78 -5.56
CA MET A 70 19.55 -21.58 -5.50
C MET A 70 20.10 -21.17 -6.87
N GLN A 71 20.20 -22.12 -7.79
CA GLN A 71 20.54 -21.88 -9.20
C GLN A 71 19.51 -21.03 -9.92
N ASP A 72 18.21 -21.19 -9.62
CA ASP A 72 17.14 -20.42 -10.24
C ASP A 72 17.24 -18.95 -9.82
N ILE A 73 17.49 -18.69 -8.55
CA ILE A 73 17.71 -17.32 -8.03
C ILE A 73 18.95 -16.69 -8.69
N TYR A 74 20.03 -17.45 -8.85
CA TYR A 74 21.22 -16.95 -9.52
C TYR A 74 20.97 -16.62 -11.00
N THR A 75 20.20 -17.45 -11.69
CA THR A 75 19.81 -17.23 -13.08
C THR A 75 18.97 -15.94 -13.23
N LEU A 76 17.96 -15.78 -12.39
CA LEU A 76 17.15 -14.55 -12.36
C LEU A 76 17.99 -13.31 -12.06
N PHE A 77 18.93 -13.41 -11.12
CA PHE A 77 19.85 -12.31 -10.80
C PHE A 77 20.74 -11.90 -11.99
N ILE A 78 21.27 -12.85 -12.74
CA ILE A 78 22.11 -12.55 -13.92
C ILE A 78 21.27 -11.92 -15.04
N GLN A 79 20.02 -12.32 -15.20
CA GLN A 79 19.10 -11.82 -16.23
C GLN A 79 18.48 -10.46 -15.90
N ASP A 80 18.59 -9.98 -14.64
CA ASP A 80 18.00 -8.72 -14.21
C ASP A 80 18.78 -7.52 -14.78
N ASP A 81 18.26 -6.90 -15.84
CA ASP A 81 18.87 -5.73 -16.51
C ASP A 81 18.90 -4.46 -15.65
N THR A 82 18.18 -4.46 -14.52
CA THR A 82 18.21 -3.31 -13.57
C THR A 82 19.48 -3.28 -12.71
N ILE A 83 20.27 -4.34 -12.71
CA ILE A 83 21.52 -4.49 -11.96
C ILE A 83 22.70 -4.18 -12.86
N SER A 84 23.57 -3.25 -12.46
CA SER A 84 24.78 -2.92 -13.21
C SER A 84 25.75 -4.09 -13.33
N ASP A 85 26.45 -4.21 -14.46
CA ASP A 85 27.38 -5.30 -14.74
C ASP A 85 28.51 -5.42 -13.69
N ALA A 86 28.99 -4.28 -13.17
CA ALA A 86 29.98 -4.26 -12.11
C ALA A 86 29.47 -4.92 -10.83
N LYS A 87 28.20 -4.68 -10.47
CA LYS A 87 27.55 -5.27 -9.30
C LYS A 87 27.23 -6.75 -9.52
N LYS A 88 26.79 -7.11 -10.74
CA LYS A 88 26.62 -8.52 -11.14
C LYS A 88 27.92 -9.29 -11.00
N LYS A 89 29.01 -8.77 -11.54
CA LYS A 89 30.35 -9.41 -11.46
C LYS A 89 30.82 -9.62 -10.02
N ASN A 90 30.63 -8.62 -9.17
CA ASN A 90 31.02 -8.69 -7.76
C ASN A 90 30.22 -9.75 -7.01
N LEU A 91 28.88 -9.73 -7.10
CA LEU A 91 28.03 -10.71 -6.43
C LEU A 91 28.15 -12.13 -7.01
N ALA A 92 28.31 -12.25 -8.33
CA ALA A 92 28.53 -13.55 -8.98
C ALA A 92 29.80 -14.26 -8.50
N SER A 93 30.83 -13.50 -8.11
CA SER A 93 32.06 -14.09 -7.53
C SER A 93 31.82 -14.82 -6.22
N LEU A 94 30.79 -14.42 -5.45
CA LEU A 94 30.39 -15.05 -4.19
C LEU A 94 29.56 -16.34 -4.42
N TYR A 95 28.89 -16.45 -5.56
CA TYR A 95 28.08 -17.63 -5.89
C TYR A 95 28.94 -18.84 -6.29
N LYS A 96 30.10 -18.63 -6.92
CA LYS A 96 30.97 -19.71 -7.43
C LYS A 96 31.41 -20.71 -6.33
N PRO A 97 32.00 -20.28 -5.18
CA PRO A 97 32.31 -21.20 -4.10
C PRO A 97 31.06 -21.62 -3.35
N ALA A 98 30.85 -22.92 -3.13
CA ALA A 98 29.69 -23.43 -2.38
C ALA A 98 29.58 -22.83 -0.97
N SER A 99 30.72 -22.62 -0.31
CA SER A 99 30.82 -22.06 1.05
C SER A 99 30.37 -20.57 1.16
N SER A 100 30.30 -19.82 0.07
CA SER A 100 29.91 -18.41 0.07
C SER A 100 28.53 -18.14 -0.57
N ARG A 101 27.81 -19.19 -0.98
CA ARG A 101 26.48 -19.04 -1.60
C ARG A 101 25.45 -18.40 -0.68
N LEU A 102 25.50 -18.71 0.62
CA LEU A 102 24.65 -18.05 1.62
C LEU A 102 24.96 -16.57 1.75
N LEU A 103 26.23 -16.21 1.72
CA LEU A 103 26.64 -14.80 1.73
C LEU A 103 26.22 -14.08 0.45
N PHE A 104 26.22 -14.77 -0.69
CA PHE A 104 25.64 -14.24 -1.93
C PHE A 104 24.17 -13.88 -1.75
N LEU A 105 23.33 -14.80 -1.20
CA LEU A 105 21.91 -14.54 -0.94
C LEU A 105 21.71 -13.38 0.05
N ALA A 106 22.44 -13.35 1.15
CA ALA A 106 22.37 -12.27 2.13
C ALA A 106 22.72 -10.92 1.53
N LYS A 107 23.76 -10.85 0.69
CA LYS A 107 24.12 -9.62 -0.03
C LYS A 107 23.16 -9.27 -1.14
N LEU A 108 22.53 -10.24 -1.78
CA LEU A 108 21.50 -9.99 -2.79
C LEU A 108 20.26 -9.35 -2.14
N ILE A 109 19.80 -9.87 -0.99
CA ILE A 109 18.69 -9.33 -0.22
C ILE A 109 19.00 -7.92 0.27
N SER A 110 20.12 -7.71 0.96
CA SER A 110 20.49 -6.38 1.47
C SER A 110 20.70 -5.37 0.33
N SER A 111 21.24 -5.79 -0.81
CA SER A 111 21.39 -4.95 -2.00
C SER A 111 20.06 -4.60 -2.66
N GLY A 112 19.07 -5.48 -2.57
CA GLY A 112 17.68 -5.18 -2.98
C GLY A 112 17.06 -4.09 -2.10
N MET A 113 17.26 -4.19 -0.79
CA MET A 113 16.81 -3.17 0.18
C MET A 113 17.45 -1.81 -0.09
N GLU A 114 18.78 -1.76 -0.27
CA GLU A 114 19.51 -0.54 -0.61
C GLU A 114 19.01 0.10 -1.90
N ARG A 115 18.71 -0.70 -2.95
CA ARG A 115 18.22 -0.17 -4.22
C ARG A 115 16.85 0.49 -4.09
N GLN A 116 15.96 -0.05 -3.26
CA GLN A 116 14.70 0.59 -2.97
C GLN A 116 14.92 1.94 -2.27
N PHE A 117 15.87 1.98 -1.34
CA PHE A 117 16.23 3.19 -0.62
C PHE A 117 16.89 4.24 -1.54
N ILE A 118 17.90 3.87 -2.34
CA ILE A 118 18.60 4.79 -3.24
C ILE A 118 17.68 5.35 -4.33
N LYS A 119 16.79 4.52 -4.91
CA LYS A 119 15.78 5.02 -5.86
C LYS A 119 14.88 6.08 -5.21
N ARG A 120 14.52 5.88 -3.96
CA ARG A 120 13.74 6.82 -3.16
C ARG A 120 14.48 8.13 -2.95
N ASP A 121 15.74 8.05 -2.51
CA ASP A 121 16.58 9.21 -2.16
C ASP A 121 16.98 10.03 -3.41
N THR A 122 17.37 9.38 -4.50
CA THR A 122 17.71 10.06 -5.76
C THR A 122 16.52 10.80 -6.37
N LYS A 123 15.31 10.26 -6.20
CA LYS A 123 14.09 10.92 -6.64
C LYS A 123 13.77 12.12 -5.75
N ASN A 124 13.89 12.00 -4.45
CA ASN A 124 13.69 13.09 -3.50
C ASN A 124 14.68 14.24 -3.74
N GLN A 125 15.95 13.96 -4.00
CA GLN A 125 16.94 14.98 -4.32
C GLN A 125 16.63 15.72 -5.62
N LYS A 126 16.12 15.05 -6.66
CA LYS A 126 15.67 15.69 -7.90
C LYS A 126 14.45 16.58 -7.69
N LEU A 127 13.59 16.24 -6.73
CA LEU A 127 12.39 16.97 -6.38
C LEU A 127 12.69 18.26 -5.62
N LEU A 128 13.66 18.21 -4.72
CA LEU A 128 14.10 19.38 -3.93
C LEU A 128 14.87 20.41 -4.80
N ALA A 129 15.51 19.97 -5.87
CA ALA A 129 16.27 20.85 -6.77
C ALA A 129 15.41 21.59 -7.83
N GLY A 130 14.16 21.19 -8.04
CA GLY A 130 13.34 21.63 -9.19
C GLY A 130 12.30 22.72 -8.95
N GLY A 131 12.03 23.12 -7.72
CA GLY A 131 11.19 24.31 -7.37
C GLY A 131 9.74 24.34 -7.85
N ALA A 132 9.29 23.43 -8.69
CA ALA A 132 7.91 23.31 -9.14
C ALA A 132 7.40 21.89 -8.85
N LEU A 133 6.32 21.80 -8.06
CA LEU A 133 5.60 20.55 -7.84
C LEU A 133 5.01 20.07 -9.17
N SER A 134 5.72 19.14 -9.81
CA SER A 134 5.22 18.43 -11.00
C SER A 134 4.31 17.27 -10.54
N PRO A 135 3.31 16.86 -11.32
CA PRO A 135 2.46 15.70 -11.01
C PRO A 135 3.26 14.42 -10.69
N ILE A 136 4.44 14.26 -11.29
CA ILE A 136 5.36 13.14 -11.04
C ILE A 136 5.88 13.13 -9.59
N VAL A 137 5.86 14.26 -8.89
CA VAL A 137 6.30 14.38 -7.49
C VAL A 137 5.34 13.67 -6.54
N LEU A 138 4.05 13.68 -6.87
CA LEU A 138 2.98 13.13 -6.07
C LEU A 138 3.09 11.60 -5.90
N ASP A 139 3.45 10.90 -6.97
CA ASP A 139 3.66 9.44 -6.95
C ASP A 139 4.79 8.99 -6.02
N TYR A 140 5.62 9.92 -5.56
CA TYR A 140 6.79 9.66 -4.74
C TYR A 140 6.69 10.16 -3.31
N ILE A 141 5.82 11.12 -3.05
CA ILE A 141 5.68 11.75 -1.74
C ILE A 141 4.71 10.98 -0.86
N MET A 142 3.71 10.34 -1.45
CA MET A 142 2.69 9.63 -0.70
C MET A 142 2.70 8.14 -1.01
N ASP A 143 2.93 7.34 0.02
CA ASP A 143 2.81 5.88 -0.03
C ASP A 143 1.38 5.44 0.37
N SER A 144 0.36 6.10 -0.20
CA SER A 144 -1.02 5.68 0.00
C SER A 144 -1.48 4.83 -1.17
N GLU A 145 -1.43 3.51 -1.03
CA GLU A 145 -2.09 2.62 -1.97
C GLU A 145 -3.56 2.49 -1.59
N VAL A 146 -4.44 2.77 -2.55
CA VAL A 146 -5.85 2.46 -2.40
C VAL A 146 -6.02 0.96 -2.19
N PRO A 147 -6.65 0.51 -1.09
CA PRO A 147 -6.90 -0.90 -0.86
C PRO A 147 -7.66 -1.52 -2.03
N LYS A 148 -7.30 -2.74 -2.40
CA LYS A 148 -7.98 -3.43 -3.51
C LYS A 148 -9.45 -3.69 -3.14
N PRO A 149 -10.39 -3.47 -4.07
CA PRO A 149 -11.78 -3.85 -3.84
C PRO A 149 -11.90 -5.36 -3.67
N CYS A 150 -12.99 -5.82 -3.08
CA CYS A 150 -13.26 -7.25 -2.91
C CYS A 150 -13.21 -7.98 -4.25
N ARG A 151 -12.86 -9.28 -4.20
CA ARG A 151 -12.71 -10.12 -5.40
C ARG A 151 -13.99 -10.22 -6.23
N HIS A 152 -15.14 -10.12 -5.59
CA HIS A 152 -16.47 -10.28 -6.18
C HIS A 152 -17.25 -8.97 -6.09
N PHE A 153 -16.72 -7.91 -6.70
CA PHE A 153 -17.45 -6.65 -6.84
C PHE A 153 -18.38 -6.74 -8.05
N ILE A 154 -19.70 -6.81 -7.82
CA ILE A 154 -20.73 -7.10 -8.82
C ILE A 154 -21.92 -6.19 -8.63
N GLY A 155 -22.55 -5.75 -9.72
CA GLY A 155 -23.86 -5.12 -9.73
C GLY A 155 -23.90 -3.66 -9.30
N ARG A 156 -22.78 -2.91 -9.48
CA ARG A 156 -22.64 -1.50 -9.12
C ARG A 156 -22.12 -0.62 -10.26
N ASP A 157 -22.27 -1.09 -11.49
CA ASP A 157 -21.72 -0.36 -12.66
C ASP A 157 -22.40 1.00 -12.85
N LYS A 158 -23.72 1.07 -12.63
CA LYS A 158 -24.49 2.31 -12.70
C LYS A 158 -24.04 3.33 -11.66
N GLU A 159 -23.82 2.89 -10.43
CA GLU A 159 -23.36 3.74 -9.34
C GLU A 159 -21.92 4.22 -9.57
N LEU A 160 -21.07 3.42 -10.25
CA LEU A 160 -19.73 3.85 -10.66
C LEU A 160 -19.79 4.99 -11.69
N GLU A 161 -20.65 4.87 -12.70
CA GLU A 161 -20.85 5.91 -13.73
C GLU A 161 -21.47 7.18 -13.16
N GLU A 162 -22.47 7.03 -12.30
CA GLU A 162 -23.13 8.16 -11.61
C GLU A 162 -22.12 8.89 -10.72
N LEU A 163 -21.31 8.15 -9.94
CA LEU A 163 -20.28 8.73 -9.09
C LEU A 163 -19.21 9.48 -9.90
N TYR A 164 -18.83 8.96 -11.07
CA TYR A 164 -17.91 9.64 -11.97
C TYR A 164 -18.49 10.98 -12.44
N THR A 165 -19.73 10.98 -12.93
CA THR A 165 -20.42 12.19 -13.38
C THR A 165 -20.54 13.22 -12.26
N MET A 166 -20.92 12.78 -11.07
CA MET A 166 -21.05 13.66 -9.91
C MET A 166 -19.72 14.28 -9.47
N LEU A 167 -18.60 13.53 -9.50
CA LEU A 167 -17.28 14.04 -9.14
C LEU A 167 -16.75 15.04 -10.18
N GLU A 168 -17.05 14.83 -11.47
CA GLU A 168 -16.71 15.81 -12.52
C GLU A 168 -17.46 17.15 -12.37
N GLU A 169 -18.74 17.08 -11.94
CA GLU A 169 -19.58 18.27 -11.77
C GLU A 169 -19.34 18.97 -10.43
N ASN A 170 -19.14 18.23 -9.35
CA ASN A 170 -19.23 18.72 -7.97
C ASN A 170 -17.94 18.57 -7.17
N ARG A 171 -16.84 18.30 -7.70
CA ARG A 171 -15.54 18.17 -6.99
C ARG A 171 -15.55 17.36 -5.68
N HIS A 172 -16.60 17.47 -4.85
CA HIS A 172 -16.75 16.73 -3.57
C HIS A 172 -18.08 15.96 -3.60
N VAL A 173 -18.00 14.65 -3.36
CA VAL A 173 -19.18 13.77 -3.31
C VAL A 173 -19.14 12.93 -2.05
N PHE A 174 -20.29 12.85 -1.36
CA PHE A 174 -20.49 12.00 -0.20
C PHE A 174 -21.30 10.77 -0.61
N LEU A 175 -20.66 9.63 -0.64
CA LEU A 175 -21.30 8.33 -0.84
C LEU A 175 -21.91 7.88 0.47
N CYS A 176 -23.23 8.01 0.62
CA CYS A 176 -23.93 7.73 1.86
C CYS A 176 -24.76 6.44 1.80
N GLY A 177 -25.01 5.82 2.95
CA GLY A 177 -25.84 4.62 3.05
C GLY A 177 -25.58 3.84 4.34
N ILE A 178 -26.40 2.84 4.60
CA ILE A 178 -26.33 2.02 5.81
C ILE A 178 -25.00 1.26 5.95
N ALA A 179 -24.69 0.80 7.15
CA ALA A 179 -23.53 -0.04 7.39
C ALA A 179 -23.61 -1.33 6.54
N GLY A 180 -22.49 -1.76 5.98
CA GLY A 180 -22.40 -3.00 5.20
C GLY A 180 -22.93 -2.92 3.76
N ILE A 181 -23.53 -1.80 3.29
CA ILE A 181 -24.12 -1.67 1.94
C ILE A 181 -23.04 -1.68 0.82
N GLY A 182 -21.76 -1.58 1.14
CA GLY A 182 -20.66 -1.65 0.17
C GLY A 182 -20.05 -0.31 -0.23
N LYS A 183 -20.21 0.77 0.56
CA LYS A 183 -19.67 2.11 0.25
C LYS A 183 -18.16 2.11 0.04
N SER A 184 -17.41 1.57 1.00
CA SER A 184 -15.94 1.48 0.93
C SER A 184 -15.49 0.62 -0.26
N GLU A 185 -16.22 -0.45 -0.56
CA GLU A 185 -15.93 -1.31 -1.72
C GLU A 185 -16.22 -0.58 -3.04
N LEU A 186 -17.28 0.21 -3.11
CA LEU A 186 -17.58 1.05 -4.28
C LEU A 186 -16.50 2.12 -4.48
N ALA A 187 -16.04 2.78 -3.41
CA ALA A 187 -14.96 3.76 -3.48
C ALA A 187 -13.64 3.15 -3.97
N LYS A 188 -13.28 1.98 -3.48
CA LYS A 188 -12.09 1.22 -3.94
C LYS A 188 -12.23 0.76 -5.39
N ALA A 189 -13.43 0.28 -5.78
CA ALA A 189 -13.71 -0.13 -7.16
C ALA A 189 -13.67 1.06 -8.12
N TYR A 190 -14.20 2.22 -7.69
CA TYR A 190 -14.13 3.47 -8.43
C TYR A 190 -12.66 3.88 -8.70
N ALA A 191 -11.84 3.93 -7.65
CA ALA A 191 -10.43 4.23 -7.77
C ALA A 191 -9.69 3.30 -8.75
N LYS A 192 -10.01 2.01 -8.72
CA LYS A 192 -9.44 1.01 -9.62
C LYS A 192 -9.92 1.20 -11.06
N HIS A 193 -11.24 1.43 -11.25
CA HIS A 193 -11.87 1.54 -12.57
C HIS A 193 -11.39 2.79 -13.30
N TYR A 194 -11.38 3.92 -12.61
CA TYR A 194 -11.01 5.22 -13.18
C TYR A 194 -9.55 5.63 -12.93
N LYS A 195 -8.68 4.67 -12.55
CA LYS A 195 -7.25 4.95 -12.27
C LYS A 195 -6.54 5.75 -13.36
N LYS A 196 -6.92 5.57 -14.63
CA LYS A 196 -6.29 6.26 -15.78
C LYS A 196 -6.72 7.71 -15.92
N HIS A 197 -7.82 8.13 -15.30
CA HIS A 197 -8.32 9.50 -15.32
C HIS A 197 -7.59 10.39 -14.31
N TYR A 198 -6.98 9.79 -13.30
CA TYR A 198 -6.27 10.51 -12.24
C TYR A 198 -4.77 10.34 -12.36
N THR A 199 -4.05 11.44 -12.16
CA THR A 199 -2.58 11.41 -12.01
C THR A 199 -2.21 10.75 -10.68
N ASN A 200 -3.02 11.00 -9.64
CA ASN A 200 -2.81 10.45 -8.30
C ASN A 200 -4.16 10.07 -7.66
N ILE A 201 -4.14 9.03 -6.83
CA ILE A 201 -5.26 8.64 -6.00
C ILE A 201 -4.74 8.43 -4.59
N LEU A 202 -5.33 9.16 -3.64
CA LEU A 202 -4.99 9.13 -2.22
C LEU A 202 -6.14 8.48 -1.45
N TYR A 203 -5.80 7.63 -0.49
CA TYR A 203 -6.79 6.96 0.35
C TYR A 203 -6.46 7.20 1.82
N VAL A 204 -7.42 7.74 2.54
CA VAL A 204 -7.34 8.03 3.97
C VAL A 204 -8.51 7.35 4.65
N GLU A 205 -8.23 6.55 5.67
CA GLU A 205 -9.25 6.02 6.55
C GLU A 205 -9.48 7.00 7.70
N TYR A 206 -10.70 7.48 7.83
CA TYR A 206 -11.07 8.43 8.89
C TYR A 206 -11.07 7.74 10.26
N THR A 207 -10.27 8.26 11.17
CA THR A 207 -10.10 7.71 12.53
C THR A 207 -10.86 8.48 13.61
N GLY A 208 -11.46 9.62 13.28
CA GLY A 208 -12.21 10.45 14.21
C GLY A 208 -11.84 11.94 14.18
N ASP A 209 -10.71 12.31 13.56
CA ASP A 209 -10.22 13.67 13.44
C ASP A 209 -9.46 13.84 12.12
N LEU A 210 -10.04 14.59 11.15
CA LEU A 210 -9.41 14.88 9.86
C LEU A 210 -8.08 15.61 9.96
N HIS A 211 -7.91 16.44 10.98
CA HIS A 211 -6.64 17.15 11.21
C HIS A 211 -5.54 16.13 11.53
N GLN A 212 -5.85 15.18 12.42
CA GLN A 212 -4.91 14.14 12.81
C GLN A 212 -4.67 13.16 11.64
N ASP A 213 -5.72 12.71 10.95
CA ASP A 213 -5.60 11.81 9.80
C ASP A 213 -4.68 12.39 8.72
N ILE A 214 -4.77 13.71 8.46
CA ILE A 214 -3.89 14.40 7.52
C ILE A 214 -2.46 14.53 8.05
N THR A 215 -2.30 14.73 9.35
CA THR A 215 -0.98 14.81 9.99
C THR A 215 -0.27 13.45 9.91
N ASP A 216 -1.01 12.37 10.07
CA ASP A 216 -0.50 11.00 10.10
C ASP A 216 -0.30 10.38 8.69
N MET A 217 -0.65 11.11 7.64
CA MET A 217 -0.35 10.64 6.28
C MET A 217 1.16 10.43 6.09
N ASP A 218 1.53 9.31 5.47
CA ASP A 218 2.92 8.96 5.22
C ASP A 218 3.50 9.72 4.02
N PHE A 219 4.27 10.78 4.32
CA PHE A 219 5.04 11.49 3.31
C PHE A 219 6.51 11.04 3.35
N ILE A 220 6.99 10.58 2.19
CA ILE A 220 8.35 10.02 2.03
C ILE A 220 9.46 11.02 2.41
N ASP A 221 9.18 12.29 2.26
CA ASP A 221 10.14 13.38 2.46
C ASP A 221 9.99 14.09 3.81
N ASP A 222 9.17 13.55 4.71
CA ASP A 222 9.07 14.07 6.07
C ASP A 222 10.37 13.84 6.83
N PRO A 223 10.98 14.88 7.42
CA PRO A 223 12.12 14.71 8.30
C PRO A 223 11.74 13.85 9.52
N PRO A 224 12.63 12.95 9.97
CA PRO A 224 12.33 12.05 11.08
C PRO A 224 12.01 12.77 12.42
N GLU A 225 12.51 14.01 12.59
CA GLU A 225 12.35 14.83 13.81
C GLU A 225 11.38 16.00 13.62
N ILE A 226 10.52 15.96 12.60
CA ILE A 226 9.54 17.03 12.35
C ILE A 226 8.50 17.07 13.46
N SER A 227 8.19 18.27 13.97
CA SER A 227 7.09 18.43 14.94
C SER A 227 5.75 18.14 14.26
N GLU A 228 4.77 17.67 15.05
CA GLU A 228 3.42 17.36 14.56
C GLU A 228 2.77 18.57 13.88
N GLN A 229 2.95 19.76 14.44
CA GLN A 229 2.42 21.01 13.88
C GLN A 229 3.05 21.34 12.51
N GLU A 230 4.37 21.16 12.36
CA GLU A 230 5.06 21.40 11.09
C GLU A 230 4.68 20.35 10.05
N ARG A 231 4.54 19.08 10.48
CA ARG A 231 4.08 17.98 9.65
C ARG A 231 2.70 18.28 9.08
N PHE A 232 1.74 18.64 9.95
CA PHE A 232 0.41 19.06 9.52
C PHE A 232 0.44 20.21 8.51
N GLN A 233 1.18 21.29 8.80
CA GLN A 233 1.26 22.44 7.90
C GLN A 233 1.81 22.07 6.52
N ARG A 234 2.77 21.18 6.49
CA ARG A 234 3.40 20.68 5.27
C ARG A 234 2.42 19.84 4.46
N HIS A 235 1.78 18.85 5.10
CA HIS A 235 0.78 18.00 4.46
C HIS A 235 -0.42 18.80 3.95
N ASN A 236 -0.98 19.66 4.77
CA ASN A 236 -2.11 20.50 4.40
C ASN A 236 -1.78 21.46 3.22
N ARG A 237 -0.56 22.05 3.22
CA ARG A 237 -0.09 22.89 2.10
C ARG A 237 0.00 22.07 0.82
N PHE A 238 0.51 20.87 0.90
CA PHE A 238 0.60 19.95 -0.21
C PHE A 238 -0.78 19.59 -0.75
N LEU A 239 -1.69 19.11 0.10
CA LEU A 239 -3.06 18.74 -0.31
C LEU A 239 -3.80 19.92 -0.97
N ARG A 240 -3.59 21.15 -0.48
CA ARG A 240 -4.13 22.37 -1.11
C ARG A 240 -3.56 22.67 -2.50
N SER A 241 -2.38 22.17 -2.81
CA SER A 241 -1.73 22.37 -4.12
C SER A 241 -2.26 21.41 -5.20
N LEU A 242 -2.92 20.31 -4.79
CA LEU A 242 -3.47 19.31 -5.68
C LEU A 242 -4.60 19.89 -6.54
N LYS A 243 -4.77 19.34 -7.75
CA LYS A 243 -5.77 19.77 -8.71
C LYS A 243 -6.81 18.67 -8.96
N SER A 244 -7.74 18.94 -9.87
CA SER A 244 -8.82 18.00 -10.23
C SER A 244 -8.35 16.70 -10.89
N ASP A 245 -7.09 16.60 -11.28
CA ASP A 245 -6.45 15.36 -11.75
C ASP A 245 -6.03 14.41 -10.62
N THR A 246 -6.34 14.77 -9.39
CA THR A 246 -6.10 13.96 -8.19
C THR A 246 -7.42 13.64 -7.50
N LEU A 247 -7.59 12.37 -7.10
CA LEU A 247 -8.69 11.88 -6.28
C LEU A 247 -8.20 11.64 -4.85
N LEU A 248 -8.86 12.26 -3.88
CA LEU A 248 -8.71 11.97 -2.46
C LEU A 248 -9.93 11.20 -1.97
N ILE A 249 -9.74 9.99 -1.49
CA ILE A 249 -10.80 9.18 -0.87
C ILE A 249 -10.65 9.27 0.64
N ILE A 250 -11.70 9.70 1.32
CA ILE A 250 -11.80 9.71 2.79
C ILE A 250 -12.86 8.69 3.17
N ASP A 251 -12.40 7.52 3.59
CA ASP A 251 -13.28 6.39 3.90
C ASP A 251 -13.75 6.44 5.35
N ASN A 252 -15.00 6.03 5.57
CA ASN A 252 -15.60 5.88 6.90
C ASN A 252 -15.83 7.20 7.67
N PHE A 253 -16.04 8.31 6.96
CA PHE A 253 -16.36 9.63 7.54
C PHE A 253 -17.80 9.65 8.10
N ASN A 254 -18.00 9.08 9.28
CA ASN A 254 -19.32 8.86 9.88
C ASN A 254 -19.76 9.95 10.87
N VAL A 255 -19.31 11.18 10.66
CA VAL A 255 -19.60 12.35 11.49
C VAL A 255 -20.25 13.47 10.66
N THR A 256 -20.73 14.50 11.33
CA THR A 256 -21.25 15.71 10.68
C THR A 256 -20.20 16.83 10.65
N ALA A 257 -20.43 17.85 9.84
CA ALA A 257 -19.54 19.02 9.75
C ALA A 257 -19.39 19.77 11.11
N THR A 258 -20.36 19.63 12.00
CA THR A 258 -20.29 20.21 13.37
C THR A 258 -19.45 19.39 14.31
N GLN A 259 -19.27 18.10 14.06
CA GLN A 259 -18.46 17.18 14.87
C GLN A 259 -16.98 17.23 14.47
N ASP A 260 -16.69 17.41 13.16
CA ASP A 260 -15.33 17.63 12.69
C ASP A 260 -15.26 18.95 11.91
N SER A 261 -14.79 20.01 12.60
CA SER A 261 -14.68 21.35 12.04
C SER A 261 -13.66 21.45 10.90
N PHE A 262 -12.72 20.51 10.83
CA PHE A 262 -11.69 20.50 9.80
C PHE A 262 -12.25 20.11 8.42
N LEU A 263 -13.42 19.51 8.33
CA LEU A 263 -14.12 19.27 7.07
C LEU A 263 -14.21 20.55 6.23
N SER A 264 -14.49 21.70 6.86
CA SER A 264 -14.57 22.99 6.18
C SER A 264 -13.26 23.41 5.49
N VAL A 265 -12.13 22.90 5.94
CA VAL A 265 -10.80 23.13 5.35
C VAL A 265 -10.57 22.15 4.21
N VAL A 266 -10.90 20.89 4.40
CA VAL A 266 -10.75 19.82 3.38
C VAL A 266 -11.60 20.12 2.14
N LEU A 267 -12.83 20.61 2.32
CA LEU A 267 -13.71 21.01 1.21
C LEU A 267 -13.19 22.21 0.38
N LYS A 268 -12.13 22.89 0.84
CA LYS A 268 -11.45 23.95 0.06
C LYS A 268 -10.30 23.42 -0.81
N TYR A 269 -9.97 22.15 -0.71
CA TYR A 269 -8.98 21.55 -1.59
C TYR A 269 -9.49 21.57 -3.05
N ARG A 270 -8.57 21.63 -3.99
CA ARG A 270 -8.88 21.73 -5.42
C ARG A 270 -8.97 20.38 -6.13
N CYS A 271 -8.54 19.31 -5.46
CA CYS A 271 -8.67 17.95 -5.94
C CYS A 271 -10.13 17.46 -5.84
N GLN A 272 -10.44 16.37 -6.53
CA GLN A 272 -11.71 15.68 -6.34
C GLN A 272 -11.66 14.88 -5.03
N ILE A 273 -12.74 14.93 -4.26
CA ILE A 273 -12.81 14.25 -2.96
C ILE A 273 -14.06 13.38 -2.88
N LEU A 274 -13.84 12.11 -2.59
CA LEU A 274 -14.89 11.12 -2.35
C LEU A 274 -14.92 10.75 -0.86
N PHE A 275 -15.99 11.07 -0.19
CA PHE A 275 -16.24 10.61 1.19
C PHE A 275 -17.14 9.39 1.17
N THR A 276 -16.88 8.40 2.02
CA THR A 276 -17.88 7.39 2.38
C THR A 276 -18.41 7.63 3.78
N THR A 277 -19.72 7.62 3.95
CA THR A 277 -20.34 7.97 5.23
C THR A 277 -21.65 7.20 5.47
N ARG A 278 -22.02 7.06 6.73
CA ARG A 278 -23.37 6.61 7.14
C ARG A 278 -24.30 7.78 7.39
N SER A 279 -23.74 8.95 7.61
CA SER A 279 -24.47 10.17 7.92
C SER A 279 -25.11 10.75 6.65
N LYS A 280 -26.34 11.20 6.75
CA LYS A 280 -26.98 11.96 5.69
C LYS A 280 -26.58 13.43 5.83
N LEU A 281 -25.90 13.95 4.82
CA LEU A 281 -25.36 15.30 4.80
C LEU A 281 -26.09 16.10 3.70
N ASP A 282 -27.30 16.54 4.00
CA ASP A 282 -28.21 17.19 3.02
C ASP A 282 -27.67 18.52 2.43
N GLU A 283 -26.65 19.10 3.06
CA GLU A 283 -26.01 20.35 2.62
C GLU A 283 -24.97 20.14 1.51
N TYR A 284 -24.62 18.87 1.22
CA TYR A 284 -23.55 18.54 0.27
C TYR A 284 -24.07 17.65 -0.87
N CYS A 285 -23.28 17.54 -1.94
CA CYS A 285 -23.55 16.62 -3.02
C CYS A 285 -23.44 15.17 -2.50
N THR A 286 -24.56 14.46 -2.43
CA THR A 286 -24.60 13.11 -1.87
C THR A 286 -25.14 12.11 -2.87
N LEU A 287 -24.44 10.95 -2.99
CA LEU A 287 -24.93 9.78 -3.70
C LEU A 287 -25.43 8.74 -2.67
N PRO A 288 -26.75 8.52 -2.55
CA PRO A 288 -27.28 7.51 -1.64
C PRO A 288 -27.13 6.12 -2.24
N LEU A 289 -26.28 5.29 -1.64
CA LEU A 289 -26.11 3.90 -2.05
C LEU A 289 -27.25 3.05 -1.47
N LYS A 290 -28.05 2.47 -2.37
CA LYS A 290 -29.17 1.60 -2.06
C LYS A 290 -28.80 0.12 -2.18
N GLU A 291 -29.69 -0.75 -1.80
CA GLU A 291 -29.57 -2.18 -2.05
C GLU A 291 -29.49 -2.48 -3.55
N ILE A 292 -28.84 -3.60 -3.90
CA ILE A 292 -28.79 -4.04 -5.30
C ILE A 292 -30.17 -4.57 -5.67
N GLU A 293 -30.83 -3.93 -6.62
CA GLU A 293 -32.16 -4.32 -7.09
C GLU A 293 -32.12 -5.32 -8.26
N ASP A 294 -30.96 -5.40 -8.95
CA ASP A 294 -30.79 -6.32 -10.08
C ASP A 294 -30.68 -7.77 -9.57
N MET A 295 -31.71 -8.56 -9.84
CA MET A 295 -31.77 -9.97 -9.47
C MET A 295 -30.67 -10.82 -10.10
N ASN A 296 -30.19 -10.47 -11.30
CA ASN A 296 -29.09 -11.17 -11.93
C ASN A 296 -27.78 -10.90 -11.21
N ALA A 297 -27.53 -9.65 -10.84
CA ALA A 297 -26.36 -9.25 -10.04
C ALA A 297 -26.38 -9.92 -8.67
N LEU A 298 -27.54 -9.96 -7.99
CA LEU A 298 -27.70 -10.67 -6.73
C LEU A 298 -27.44 -12.18 -6.86
N PHE A 299 -27.93 -12.80 -7.93
CA PHE A 299 -27.67 -14.21 -8.20
C PHE A 299 -26.19 -14.49 -8.47
N GLN A 300 -25.53 -13.64 -9.25
CA GLN A 300 -24.10 -13.74 -9.50
C GLN A 300 -23.28 -13.56 -8.21
N LEU A 301 -23.65 -12.59 -7.38
CA LEU A 301 -23.03 -12.34 -6.10
C LEU A 301 -23.18 -13.56 -5.17
N ALA A 302 -24.41 -14.06 -5.02
CA ALA A 302 -24.69 -15.27 -4.24
C ALA A 302 -23.88 -16.47 -4.76
N SER A 303 -23.86 -16.70 -6.07
CA SER A 303 -23.13 -17.81 -6.69
C SER A 303 -21.62 -17.69 -6.44
N ALA A 304 -21.05 -16.49 -6.49
CA ALA A 304 -19.64 -16.26 -6.21
C ALA A 304 -19.28 -16.58 -4.75
N PHE A 305 -20.15 -16.27 -3.80
CA PHE A 305 -19.94 -16.61 -2.38
C PHE A 305 -20.20 -18.10 -2.11
N TYR A 306 -21.23 -18.68 -2.69
CA TYR A 306 -21.54 -20.11 -2.51
C TYR A 306 -20.49 -21.02 -3.15
N SER A 307 -19.93 -20.67 -4.29
CA SER A 307 -18.85 -21.45 -4.90
C SER A 307 -17.59 -21.51 -4.03
N VAL A 308 -17.29 -20.44 -3.31
CA VAL A 308 -16.18 -20.41 -2.35
C VAL A 308 -16.50 -21.26 -1.12
N SER A 309 -17.72 -21.20 -0.59
CA SER A 309 -18.16 -22.03 0.55
C SER A 309 -18.22 -23.52 0.20
N TYR A 310 -18.62 -23.87 -1.00
CA TYR A 310 -18.74 -25.26 -1.43
C TYR A 310 -17.37 -25.94 -1.64
N THR A 311 -16.37 -25.21 -2.09
CA THR A 311 -14.99 -25.74 -2.18
C THR A 311 -14.39 -25.95 -0.79
N HIS A 312 -14.68 -25.10 0.19
CA HIS A 312 -14.26 -25.30 1.58
C HIS A 312 -14.96 -26.49 2.25
N LEU A 313 -16.28 -26.65 2.03
CA LEU A 313 -17.02 -27.80 2.58
C LEU A 313 -16.58 -29.13 1.95
N ARG A 314 -16.32 -29.20 0.64
CA ARG A 314 -15.75 -30.40 0.02
C ARG A 314 -14.34 -30.74 0.50
N ALA A 315 -13.51 -29.76 0.81
CA ALA A 315 -12.18 -30.02 1.38
C ALA A 315 -12.26 -30.64 2.78
N HIS A 316 -13.30 -30.34 3.57
CA HIS A 316 -13.55 -30.98 4.86
C HIS A 316 -14.17 -32.37 4.75
N GLU A 317 -15.03 -32.63 3.76
CA GLU A 317 -15.64 -33.95 3.57
C GLU A 317 -14.65 -34.99 3.01
N THR A 318 -13.69 -34.59 2.17
CA THR A 318 -12.66 -35.50 1.65
C THR A 318 -11.56 -35.83 2.66
N GLY A 319 -11.38 -35.01 3.70
CA GLY A 319 -10.44 -35.30 4.80
C GLY A 319 -10.96 -36.25 5.88
N ALA A 320 -12.25 -36.59 5.87
CA ALA A 320 -12.88 -37.46 6.88
C ALA A 320 -12.97 -38.94 6.46
N TYR A 321 -12.48 -39.31 5.25
CA TYR A 321 -12.52 -40.67 4.70
C TYR A 321 -11.16 -41.22 4.24
N LEU A 322 -10.05 -40.79 4.88
CA LEU A 322 -8.75 -41.45 4.69
C LEU A 322 -8.18 -41.86 6.05
#